data_f61d819835eda5052556f45ce1f6b18f
#
_entry.id   f61d819835eda5052556f45ce1f6b18f
#
_cell.length_a   1.000
_cell.length_b   1.000
_cell.length_c   1.000
_cell.angle_alpha   90.00
_cell.angle_beta   90.00
_cell.angle_gamma   90.00
#
_symmetry.space_group_name_H-M   'P 1'
#
loop_
_entity.id
_entity.type
_entity.pdbx_description
1 polymer ?
#
loop_
_entity_poly.entity_id
_entity_poly.type
_entity_poly.pdbx_seq_one_letter_code
_entity_poly.pdbx_strand_id
1 'polypeptide(L)'
;MNSSVVMNDNGQWHDAEARLVLPAQLTIDVLAVMLKKNKWLALPVKQVDFSQVEKADSAILAVLLVWASNIEGKLQVKQLPDELYTLVNLYDLDSEFSLI
;
A
#
# COMPACT_ATOMS: atom_id res chain seq x y z
N MET A 1 7.11 0.55 24.63
CA MET A 1 7.41 0.74 24.07
C MET A 1 7.02 1.05 23.33
N ASN A 2 7.09 1.24 23.04
CA ASN A 2 6.94 1.57 22.26
C ASN A 2 6.90 1.35 21.33
N SER A 3 6.76 1.17 21.02
CA SER A 3 6.83 0.95 20.21
C SER A 3 6.76 1.21 19.22
N SER A 4 6.63 1.67 18.99
CA SER A 4 6.54 2.10 17.95
C SER A 4 7.41 2.11 17.12
N VAL A 5 7.91 2.01 17.15
CA VAL A 5 8.68 2.15 16.43
C VAL A 5 9.01 1.38 15.61
N VAL A 6 8.82 0.93 15.22
CA VAL A 6 9.14 0.32 14.55
C VAL A 6 9.00 -0.06 13.64
N MET A 7 8.81 -0.01 13.14
CA MET A 7 8.56 -0.44 12.41
C MET A 7 8.88 -0.48 11.15
N ASN A 8 9.85 -0.35 10.61
CA ASN A 8 10.26 -0.38 9.22
C ASN A 8 9.89 -1.64 8.49
N ASP A 9 9.98 -2.76 9.17
CA ASP A 9 9.68 -4.05 8.57
C ASP A 9 8.18 -4.29 8.39
N ASN A 10 7.39 -3.52 9.12
CA ASN A 10 5.95 -3.71 9.15
C ASN A 10 5.19 -2.55 8.50
N GLY A 11 5.92 -1.59 7.95
CA GLY A 11 5.30 -0.37 7.47
C GLY A 11 4.88 0.53 8.62
N GLN A 12 4.24 1.63 8.28
CA GLN A 12 3.82 2.62 9.28
C GLN A 12 2.44 3.16 8.91
N TRP A 13 1.53 3.10 9.86
CA TRP A 13 0.19 3.65 9.70
C TRP A 13 0.10 5.01 10.35
N HIS A 14 -0.27 6.03 9.58
CA HIS A 14 -0.47 7.39 10.04
C HIS A 14 -1.95 7.70 10.03
N ASP A 15 -2.57 7.54 11.19
CA ASP A 15 -4.02 7.59 11.32
C ASP A 15 -4.60 8.94 10.91
N ALA A 16 -3.95 10.02 11.29
CA ALA A 16 -4.47 11.38 11.01
C ALA A 16 -4.60 11.64 9.50
N GLU A 17 -3.67 11.12 8.71
CA GLU A 17 -3.68 11.30 7.26
C GLU A 17 -4.29 10.11 6.51
N ALA A 18 -4.69 9.07 7.22
CA ALA A 18 -5.15 7.82 6.63
C ALA A 18 -4.11 7.30 5.62
N ARG A 19 -2.83 7.40 5.97
CA ARG A 19 -1.70 7.07 5.10
C ARG A 19 -0.95 5.86 5.62
N LEU A 20 -0.74 4.88 4.75
CA LEU A 20 0.05 3.70 5.08
C LEU A 20 1.36 3.75 4.32
N VAL A 21 2.46 3.82 5.05
CA VAL A 21 3.81 3.73 4.47
C VAL A 21 4.18 2.26 4.43
N LEU A 22 4.42 1.74 3.22
CA LEU A 22 4.68 0.32 3.04
C LEU A 22 6.14 -0.01 3.38
N PRO A 23 6.40 -1.25 3.84
CA PRO A 23 7.76 -1.66 4.20
C PRO A 23 8.65 -1.84 2.97
N ALA A 24 9.96 -1.88 3.19
CA ALA A 24 10.93 -1.99 2.10
C ALA A 24 10.79 -3.29 1.31
N GLN A 25 10.54 -4.39 2.00
CA GLN A 25 10.41 -5.70 1.36
C GLN A 25 8.95 -6.13 1.38
N LEU A 26 8.31 -6.01 0.24
CA LEU A 26 6.89 -6.30 0.12
C LEU A 26 6.69 -7.51 -0.81
N THR A 27 7.33 -8.61 -0.43
CA THR A 27 7.18 -9.88 -1.13
C THR A 27 5.81 -10.48 -0.81
N ILE A 28 5.43 -11.52 -1.56
CA ILE A 28 4.13 -12.15 -1.33
C ILE A 28 4.01 -12.70 0.09
N ASP A 29 5.11 -13.23 0.65
CA ASP A 29 5.09 -13.76 2.01
C ASP A 29 4.90 -12.66 3.04
N VAL A 30 5.62 -11.55 2.89
CA VAL A 30 5.49 -10.41 3.79
C VAL A 30 4.09 -9.82 3.69
N LEU A 31 3.60 -9.69 2.47
CA LEU A 31 2.26 -9.15 2.25
C LEU A 31 1.20 -10.01 2.93
N ALA A 32 1.30 -11.32 2.82
CA ALA A 32 0.36 -12.22 3.47
C ALA A 32 0.35 -12.03 4.98
N VAL A 33 1.53 -11.87 5.58
CA VAL A 33 1.66 -11.63 7.01
C VAL A 33 1.01 -10.30 7.40
N MET A 34 1.27 -9.26 6.63
CA MET A 34 0.72 -7.92 6.92
C MET A 34 -0.80 -7.92 6.83
N LEU A 35 -1.35 -8.60 5.84
CA LEU A 35 -2.79 -8.67 5.67
C LEU A 35 -3.44 -9.41 6.83
N LYS A 36 -2.80 -10.47 7.31
CA LYS A 36 -3.37 -11.30 8.37
C LYS A 36 -3.13 -10.73 9.76
N LYS A 37 -1.89 -10.41 10.08
CA LYS A 37 -1.53 -9.96 11.43
C LYS A 37 -1.84 -8.49 11.67
N ASN A 38 -1.54 -7.65 10.70
CA ASN A 38 -1.73 -6.22 10.84
C ASN A 38 -3.08 -5.76 10.33
N LYS A 39 -3.85 -6.69 9.77
CA LYS A 39 -5.22 -6.43 9.30
C LYS A 39 -5.29 -5.22 8.36
N TRP A 40 -4.36 -5.17 7.43
CA TRP A 40 -4.27 -4.05 6.50
C TRP A 40 -5.57 -3.81 5.74
N LEU A 41 -6.31 -4.87 5.37
CA LEU A 41 -7.54 -4.70 4.62
C LEU A 41 -8.65 -4.00 5.42
N ALA A 42 -8.53 -4.01 6.74
CA ALA A 42 -9.50 -3.35 7.62
C ALA A 42 -9.14 -1.87 7.87
N LEU A 43 -7.95 -1.43 7.46
CA LEU A 43 -7.54 -0.05 7.66
C LEU A 43 -8.26 0.87 6.67
N PRO A 44 -8.71 2.05 7.13
CA PRO A 44 -9.38 3.02 6.23
C PRO A 44 -8.34 3.82 5.45
N VAL A 45 -7.57 3.15 4.60
CA VAL A 45 -6.45 3.75 3.88
C VAL A 45 -6.96 4.67 2.77
N LYS A 46 -6.47 5.90 2.74
CA LYS A 46 -6.74 6.87 1.67
C LYS A 46 -5.50 7.19 0.87
N GLN A 47 -4.33 6.97 1.44
CA GLN A 47 -3.05 7.22 0.77
C GLN A 47 -2.08 6.10 1.09
N VAL A 48 -1.42 5.60 0.06
CA VAL A 48 -0.40 4.56 0.19
C VAL A 48 0.92 5.14 -0.27
N ASP A 49 1.95 4.97 0.54
CA ASP A 49 3.28 5.53 0.28
C ASP A 49 4.27 4.41 0.01
N PHE A 50 4.80 4.36 -1.21
CA PHE A 50 5.78 3.38 -1.64
C PHE A 50 7.22 3.89 -1.53
N SER A 51 7.44 5.05 -0.89
CA SER A 51 8.76 5.68 -0.89
C SER A 51 9.86 4.81 -0.28
N GLN A 52 9.52 3.90 0.62
CA GLN A 52 10.49 3.01 1.25
C GLN A 52 10.55 1.63 0.59
N VAL A 53 9.68 1.36 -0.36
CA VAL A 53 9.60 0.03 -0.97
C VAL A 53 10.78 -0.17 -1.91
N GLU A 54 11.54 -1.24 -1.68
CA GLU A 54 12.65 -1.65 -2.52
C GLU A 54 12.27 -2.81 -3.41
N LYS A 55 11.40 -3.69 -2.91
CA LYS A 55 10.98 -4.87 -3.64
C LYS A 55 9.50 -5.11 -3.35
N ALA A 56 8.70 -5.29 -4.39
CA ALA A 56 7.27 -5.51 -4.22
C ALA A 56 6.78 -6.58 -5.19
N ASP A 57 5.90 -7.44 -4.67
CA ASP A 57 5.17 -8.39 -5.49
C ASP A 57 3.95 -7.70 -6.07
N SER A 58 3.59 -8.05 -7.30
CA SER A 58 2.45 -7.44 -7.98
C SER A 58 1.12 -7.69 -7.25
N ALA A 59 1.07 -8.64 -6.34
CA ALA A 59 -0.13 -8.90 -5.54
C ALA A 59 -0.58 -7.67 -4.75
N ILE A 60 0.33 -6.72 -4.48
CA ILE A 60 -0.05 -5.49 -3.80
C ILE A 60 -1.12 -4.72 -4.58
N LEU A 61 -1.17 -4.87 -5.90
CA LEU A 61 -2.17 -4.17 -6.71
C LEU A 61 -3.59 -4.58 -6.34
N ALA A 62 -3.79 -5.86 -6.03
CA ALA A 62 -5.11 -6.32 -5.58
C ALA A 62 -5.50 -5.67 -4.26
N VAL A 63 -4.53 -5.50 -3.36
CA VAL A 63 -4.76 -4.84 -2.08
C VAL A 63 -5.11 -3.36 -2.30
N LEU A 64 -4.40 -2.70 -3.20
CA LEU A 64 -4.70 -1.30 -3.52
C LEU A 64 -6.13 -1.15 -4.03
N LEU A 65 -6.59 -2.10 -4.84
CA LEU A 65 -7.96 -2.05 -5.36
C LEU A 65 -8.99 -2.20 -4.25
N VAL A 66 -8.72 -3.06 -3.27
CA VAL A 66 -9.63 -3.21 -2.13
C VAL A 66 -9.71 -1.90 -1.36
N TRP A 67 -8.57 -1.27 -1.07
CA TRP A 67 -8.58 0.01 -0.38
C TRP A 67 -9.30 1.08 -1.20
N ALA A 68 -9.07 1.12 -2.51
CA ALA A 68 -9.73 2.10 -3.38
C ALA A 68 -11.25 1.91 -3.37
N SER A 69 -11.71 0.67 -3.30
CA SER A 69 -13.14 0.38 -3.31
C SER A 69 -13.85 0.78 -2.00
N ASN A 70 -13.07 0.99 -0.94
CA ASN A 70 -13.62 1.30 0.38
C ASN A 70 -13.72 2.80 0.65
N ILE A 71 -13.27 3.64 -0.27
CA ILE A 71 -13.30 5.09 -0.08
C ILE A 71 -14.03 5.74 -1.24
N GLU A 72 -14.48 6.98 -1.01
CA GLU A 72 -15.00 7.80 -2.08
C GLU A 72 -13.83 8.50 -2.76
N GLY A 73 -13.90 8.64 -4.07
CA GLY A 73 -12.81 9.23 -4.82
C GLY A 73 -11.71 8.21 -5.07
N LYS A 74 -10.54 8.71 -5.40
CA LYS A 74 -9.42 7.87 -5.80
C LYS A 74 -8.45 7.66 -4.65
N LEU A 75 -7.91 6.44 -4.55
CA LEU A 75 -6.83 6.15 -3.62
C LEU A 75 -5.56 6.87 -4.10
N GLN A 76 -4.95 7.63 -3.21
CA GLN A 76 -3.69 8.30 -3.54
C GLN A 76 -2.54 7.31 -3.37
N VAL A 77 -1.71 7.20 -4.41
CA VAL A 77 -0.57 6.29 -4.39
C VAL A 77 0.68 7.10 -4.69
N LYS A 78 1.55 7.18 -3.68
CA LYS A 78 2.75 8.00 -3.76
C LYS A 78 3.95 7.15 -4.12
N GLN A 79 4.71 7.58 -5.11
CA GLN A 79 5.95 6.95 -5.54
C GLN A 79 5.79 5.48 -5.91
N LEU A 80 4.77 5.18 -6.70
CA LEU A 80 4.55 3.82 -7.20
C LEU A 80 5.75 3.38 -8.04
N PRO A 81 6.35 2.21 -7.74
CA PRO A 81 7.46 1.72 -8.54
C PRO A 81 7.10 1.53 -10.01
N ASP A 82 8.07 1.76 -10.89
CA ASP A 82 7.85 1.69 -12.34
C ASP A 82 7.27 0.35 -12.80
N GLU A 83 7.72 -0.73 -12.20
CA GLU A 83 7.22 -2.06 -12.57
C GLU A 83 5.74 -2.18 -12.29
N LEU A 84 5.28 -1.64 -11.16
CA LEU A 84 3.87 -1.67 -10.81
C LEU A 84 3.08 -0.67 -11.63
N TYR A 85 3.68 0.47 -11.95
CA TYR A 85 3.04 1.47 -12.80
C TYR A 85 2.72 0.87 -14.18
N THR A 86 3.65 0.09 -14.72
CA THR A 86 3.44 -0.60 -16.00
C THR A 86 2.21 -1.52 -15.92
N LEU A 87 2.08 -2.26 -14.81
CA LEU A 87 0.94 -3.15 -14.64
C LEU A 87 -0.37 -2.38 -14.45
N VAL A 88 -0.33 -1.25 -13.76
CA VAL A 88 -1.51 -0.40 -13.59
C VAL A 88 -2.03 0.03 -14.97
N ASN A 89 -1.14 0.45 -15.86
CA ASN A 89 -1.53 0.83 -17.20
C ASN A 89 -2.02 -0.35 -18.04
N LEU A 90 -1.32 -1.48 -17.93
CA LEU A 90 -1.65 -2.66 -18.70
C LEU A 90 -3.06 -3.18 -18.38
N TYR A 91 -3.46 -3.09 -17.12
CA TYR A 91 -4.76 -3.58 -16.67
C TYR A 91 -5.82 -2.48 -16.57
N ASP A 92 -5.53 -1.29 -17.08
CA ASP A 92 -6.47 -0.16 -17.05
C ASP A 92 -6.91 0.21 -15.65
N LEU A 93 -6.00 0.15 -14.67
CA LEU A 93 -6.31 0.46 -13.30
C LEU A 93 -6.05 1.92 -12.92
N ASP A 94 -5.54 2.71 -13.86
CA ASP A 94 -5.15 4.09 -13.58
C ASP A 94 -6.32 4.97 -13.16
N SER A 95 -7.55 4.61 -13.54
CA SER A 95 -8.72 5.37 -13.12
C SER A 95 -9.07 5.17 -11.65
N GLU A 96 -8.53 4.11 -11.02
CA GLU A 96 -8.81 3.79 -9.61
C GLU A 96 -7.89 4.54 -8.66
N PHE A 97 -6.77 5.05 -9.17
CA PHE A 97 -5.73 5.64 -8.33
C PHE A 97 -5.38 7.05 -8.77
N SER A 98 -4.98 7.87 -7.80
CA SER A 98 -4.36 9.16 -8.05
C SER A 98 -2.86 8.98 -7.78
N LEU A 99 -2.07 8.91 -8.85
CA LEU A 99 -0.62 8.67 -8.74
C LEU A 99 0.11 9.98 -8.50
N ILE A 100 0.89 10.04 -7.43
CA ILE A 100 1.61 11.26 -7.04
C ILE A 100 3.06 10.99 -6.71
#